data_a858cb7099c711732a8a8d4fea2f94be
#
_entry.id   a858cb7099c711732a8a8d4fea2f94be
#
_cell.length_a   1.000
_cell.length_b   1.000
_cell.length_c   1.000
_cell.angle_alpha   90.00
_cell.angle_beta   90.00
_cell.angle_gamma   90.00
#
_symmetry.space_group_name_H-M   'P 1'
#
loop_
_entity.id
_entity.type
_entity.pdbx_description
1 polymer ?
#
loop_
_entity_poly.entity_id
_entity_poly.type
_entity_poly.pdbx_seq_one_letter_code
_entity_poly.pdbx_strand_id
1 'polypeptide(L)'
;MKGSPSLFQKMTPMATSERTYTDAEVEERLKAELPHWYLEGGWIRRRYRTNSWKGTLMVINTIGHLAEVAWHHPDITASYAWVEVRLMNHAAKGITDKDFALAKKIEEVVHWQPGLEGGPLEGTPTDDARFAYIKHDKPKK
;
A
#
# COMPACT_ATOMS: atom_id res chain seq x y z
N MET A 1 -5.77 -39.40 8.67
CA MET A 1 -6.34 -38.19 9.21
C MET A 1 -6.81 -37.25 8.16
N LYS A 2 -7.95 -36.68 8.41
CA LYS A 2 -8.49 -35.77 7.48
C LYS A 2 -8.11 -34.37 7.86
N GLY A 3 -7.10 -33.89 7.35
CA GLY A 3 -6.70 -32.54 7.62
C GLY A 3 -7.57 -31.51 6.89
N SER A 4 -7.43 -30.27 7.28
CA SER A 4 -7.97 -29.19 6.46
C SER A 4 -7.21 -29.17 5.14
N PRO A 5 -7.79 -28.56 4.09
CA PRO A 5 -7.06 -28.43 2.85
C PRO A 5 -5.72 -27.75 3.09
N SER A 6 -4.73 -28.10 2.31
CA SER A 6 -3.44 -27.47 2.43
C SER A 6 -3.59 -25.98 2.19
N LEU A 7 -2.67 -25.20 2.72
CA LEU A 7 -2.69 -23.76 2.50
C LEU A 7 -2.65 -23.44 1.01
N PHE A 8 -1.88 -24.19 0.26
CA PHE A 8 -1.81 -23.98 -1.18
C PHE A 8 -3.17 -24.19 -1.84
N GLN A 9 -3.91 -25.21 -1.44
CA GLN A 9 -5.23 -25.46 -2.01
C GLN A 9 -6.21 -24.34 -1.68
N LYS A 10 -6.14 -23.81 -0.46
CA LYS A 10 -6.99 -22.71 -0.08
C LYS A 10 -6.68 -21.43 -0.85
N MET A 11 -5.44 -21.30 -1.29
CA MET A 11 -4.99 -20.13 -2.00
C MET A 11 -5.12 -20.25 -3.50
N THR A 12 -5.54 -21.40 -4.00
CA THR A 12 -5.75 -21.56 -5.43
C THR A 12 -6.83 -20.60 -5.89
N PRO A 13 -6.52 -19.76 -6.86
CA PRO A 13 -7.50 -18.76 -7.30
C PRO A 13 -8.75 -19.41 -7.85
N MET A 14 -9.87 -18.87 -7.49
CA MET A 14 -11.10 -19.23 -8.13
C MET A 14 -11.05 -18.68 -9.55
N ALA A 15 -11.52 -19.46 -10.49
CA ALA A 15 -11.54 -19.04 -11.88
C ALA A 15 -12.73 -18.13 -12.13
N THR A 16 -13.01 -17.23 -11.21
CA THR A 16 -14.12 -16.31 -11.33
C THR A 16 -13.61 -14.92 -11.53
N SER A 17 -14.37 -14.15 -12.26
CA SER A 17 -14.05 -12.75 -12.42
C SER A 17 -14.19 -12.07 -11.08
N GLU A 18 -13.19 -11.31 -10.76
CA GLU A 18 -13.28 -10.46 -9.58
C GLU A 18 -14.15 -9.26 -9.90
N ARG A 19 -14.89 -8.80 -8.91
CA ARG A 19 -15.71 -7.62 -9.08
C ARG A 19 -14.84 -6.39 -9.27
N THR A 20 -15.08 -5.66 -10.34
CA THR A 20 -14.47 -4.35 -10.53
C THR A 20 -15.42 -3.27 -10.05
N TYR A 21 -14.84 -2.19 -9.57
CA TYR A 21 -15.60 -1.06 -9.04
C TYR A 21 -15.66 0.05 -10.08
N THR A 22 -16.78 0.77 -10.11
CA THR A 22 -16.88 1.96 -10.96
C THR A 22 -16.00 3.06 -10.36
N ASP A 23 -15.67 4.06 -11.18
CA ASP A 23 -14.87 5.17 -10.69
C ASP A 23 -15.50 5.85 -9.48
N ALA A 24 -16.82 6.03 -9.50
CA ALA A 24 -17.52 6.65 -8.38
C ALA A 24 -17.41 5.81 -7.11
N GLU A 25 -17.54 4.49 -7.25
CA GLU A 25 -17.37 3.59 -6.10
C GLU A 25 -15.96 3.63 -5.56
N VAL A 26 -14.97 3.66 -6.46
CA VAL A 26 -13.56 3.72 -6.06
C VAL A 26 -13.31 5.01 -5.27
N GLU A 27 -13.75 6.14 -5.81
CA GLU A 27 -13.51 7.43 -5.16
C GLU A 27 -14.17 7.51 -3.79
N GLU A 28 -15.38 7.01 -3.67
CA GLU A 28 -16.05 7.00 -2.38
C GLU A 28 -15.34 6.12 -1.37
N ARG A 29 -14.92 4.94 -1.81
CA ARG A 29 -14.22 4.01 -0.92
C ARG A 29 -12.86 4.55 -0.50
N LEU A 30 -12.12 5.19 -1.41
CA LEU A 30 -10.85 5.81 -1.06
C LEU A 30 -11.06 6.93 -0.03
N LYS A 31 -12.08 7.75 -0.23
CA LYS A 31 -12.37 8.82 0.70
C LYS A 31 -12.64 8.29 2.10
N ALA A 32 -13.34 7.18 2.20
CA ALA A 32 -13.70 6.58 3.48
C ALA A 32 -12.57 5.82 4.15
N GLU A 33 -11.75 5.12 3.37
CA GLU A 33 -10.79 4.15 3.91
C GLU A 33 -9.33 4.51 3.68
N LEU A 34 -9.04 5.25 2.62
CA LEU A 34 -7.66 5.57 2.20
C LEU A 34 -7.62 7.01 1.69
N PRO A 35 -7.83 7.98 2.57
CA PRO A 35 -8.05 9.37 2.13
C PRO A 35 -6.87 10.03 1.43
N HIS A 36 -5.67 9.48 1.54
CA HIS A 36 -4.50 10.02 0.86
C HIS A 36 -4.21 9.33 -0.48
N TRP A 37 -5.00 8.31 -0.81
CA TRP A 37 -4.94 7.66 -2.12
C TRP A 37 -5.94 8.33 -3.06
N TYR A 38 -5.66 8.31 -4.34
CA TYR A 38 -6.53 8.94 -5.32
C TYR A 38 -6.60 8.10 -6.59
N LEU A 39 -7.70 8.28 -7.32
CA LEU A 39 -7.92 7.58 -8.58
C LEU A 39 -7.53 8.48 -9.74
N GLU A 40 -6.69 7.99 -10.62
CA GLU A 40 -6.31 8.71 -11.82
C GLU A 40 -5.94 7.73 -12.91
N GLY A 41 -6.54 7.89 -14.10
CA GLY A 41 -6.22 7.05 -15.24
C GLY A 41 -6.52 5.58 -15.04
N GLY A 42 -7.49 5.25 -14.21
CA GLY A 42 -7.85 3.86 -13.95
C GLY A 42 -6.99 3.16 -12.91
N TRP A 43 -6.12 3.89 -12.23
CA TRP A 43 -5.26 3.36 -11.18
C TRP A 43 -5.53 4.06 -9.87
N ILE A 44 -5.50 3.34 -8.75
CA ILE A 44 -5.44 4.01 -7.46
C ILE A 44 -3.98 4.26 -7.14
N ARG A 45 -3.68 5.45 -6.68
CA ARG A 45 -2.32 5.97 -6.56
C ARG A 45 -2.07 6.59 -5.21
N ARG A 46 -0.81 6.50 -4.78
CA ARG A 46 -0.36 7.09 -3.54
C ARG A 46 1.06 7.59 -3.72
N ARG A 47 1.32 8.82 -3.31
CA ARG A 47 2.67 9.36 -3.33
C ARG A 47 3.17 9.50 -1.91
N TYR A 48 4.23 8.75 -1.60
CA TYR A 48 4.90 8.83 -0.32
C TYR A 48 6.09 9.77 -0.44
N ARG A 49 6.18 10.76 0.44
CA ARG A 49 7.31 11.69 0.45
C ARG A 49 8.34 11.21 1.46
N THR A 50 9.60 11.34 1.08
CA THR A 50 10.72 10.89 1.92
C THR A 50 11.68 12.04 2.12
N ASN A 51 12.73 11.79 2.91
CA ASN A 51 13.72 12.82 3.22
C ASN A 51 15.03 12.63 2.48
N SER A 52 15.18 11.54 1.71
CA SER A 52 16.45 11.24 1.07
C SER A 52 16.29 10.10 0.07
N TRP A 53 17.30 9.91 -0.77
CA TRP A 53 17.35 8.78 -1.68
C TRP A 53 17.30 7.46 -0.91
N LYS A 54 18.02 7.38 0.21
CA LYS A 54 18.01 6.17 1.03
C LYS A 54 16.61 5.85 1.53
N GLY A 55 15.88 6.86 2.02
CA GLY A 55 14.51 6.68 2.47
C GLY A 55 13.61 6.24 1.33
N THR A 56 13.79 6.81 0.14
CA THR A 56 13.04 6.42 -1.04
C THR A 56 13.25 4.94 -1.36
N LEU A 57 14.49 4.48 -1.35
CA LEU A 57 14.78 3.07 -1.61
C LEU A 57 14.17 2.17 -0.54
N MET A 58 14.17 2.60 0.71
CA MET A 58 13.55 1.82 1.79
C MET A 58 12.04 1.66 1.58
N VAL A 59 11.37 2.72 1.15
CA VAL A 59 9.94 2.66 0.87
C VAL A 59 9.67 1.73 -0.31
N ILE A 60 10.46 1.85 -1.38
CA ILE A 60 10.32 0.96 -2.54
C ILE A 60 10.47 -0.50 -2.13
N ASN A 61 11.48 -0.81 -1.34
CA ASN A 61 11.73 -2.18 -0.90
C ASN A 61 10.60 -2.70 -0.02
N THR A 62 10.06 -1.86 0.84
CA THR A 62 8.92 -2.23 1.68
C THR A 62 7.71 -2.58 0.84
N ILE A 63 7.38 -1.72 -0.12
CA ILE A 63 6.26 -1.96 -1.02
C ILE A 63 6.49 -3.22 -1.84
N GLY A 64 7.72 -3.41 -2.33
CA GLY A 64 8.06 -4.59 -3.10
C GLY A 64 7.86 -5.88 -2.34
N HIS A 65 8.28 -5.91 -1.08
CA HIS A 65 8.08 -7.08 -0.24
C HIS A 65 6.59 -7.38 -0.06
N LEU A 66 5.81 -6.36 0.27
CA LEU A 66 4.37 -6.55 0.48
C LEU A 66 3.67 -7.02 -0.80
N ALA A 67 4.05 -6.46 -1.94
CA ALA A 67 3.47 -6.84 -3.22
C ALA A 67 3.77 -8.31 -3.55
N GLU A 68 4.98 -8.74 -3.27
CA GLU A 68 5.38 -10.12 -3.53
C GLU A 68 4.62 -11.08 -2.63
N VAL A 69 4.50 -10.75 -1.35
CA VAL A 69 3.73 -11.57 -0.41
C VAL A 69 2.25 -11.64 -0.80
N ALA A 70 1.71 -10.51 -1.25
CA ALA A 70 0.30 -10.44 -1.66
C ALA A 70 0.06 -11.06 -3.03
N TRP A 71 1.12 -11.28 -3.79
CA TRP A 71 1.07 -11.72 -5.18
C TRP A 71 0.17 -10.80 -6.01
N HIS A 72 0.37 -9.50 -5.84
CA HIS A 72 -0.35 -8.47 -6.56
C HIS A 72 0.61 -7.29 -6.70
N HIS A 73 1.02 -6.99 -7.91
CA HIS A 73 2.18 -6.14 -8.14
C HIS A 73 1.78 -4.77 -8.66
N PRO A 74 2.17 -3.70 -7.95
CA PRO A 74 1.93 -2.33 -8.40
C PRO A 74 2.95 -1.90 -9.44
N ASP A 75 2.68 -0.78 -10.09
CA ASP A 75 3.71 -0.03 -10.77
C ASP A 75 4.26 0.99 -9.78
N ILE A 76 5.55 1.21 -9.82
CA ILE A 76 6.21 2.14 -8.91
C ILE A 76 7.04 3.12 -9.72
N THR A 77 6.88 4.41 -9.42
CA THR A 77 7.73 5.46 -9.96
C THR A 77 8.36 6.20 -8.78
N ALA A 78 9.60 6.58 -8.92
CA ALA A 78 10.28 7.23 -7.81
C ALA A 78 11.21 8.33 -8.30
N SER A 79 11.48 9.28 -7.41
CA SER A 79 12.48 10.30 -7.60
C SER A 79 13.27 10.40 -6.30
N TYR A 80 14.13 11.40 -6.17
CA TYR A 80 15.01 11.48 -5.01
C TYR A 80 14.26 11.41 -3.68
N ALA A 81 13.14 12.10 -3.57
CA ALA A 81 12.46 12.26 -2.28
C ALA A 81 10.98 11.91 -2.33
N TRP A 82 10.58 11.05 -3.25
CA TRP A 82 9.20 10.56 -3.25
C TRP A 82 9.11 9.24 -4.01
N VAL A 83 8.06 8.49 -3.67
CA VAL A 83 7.70 7.23 -4.33
C VAL A 83 6.21 7.28 -4.64
N GLU A 84 5.85 7.00 -5.88
CA GLU A 84 4.45 6.86 -6.26
C GLU A 84 4.17 5.39 -6.55
N VAL A 85 3.18 4.84 -5.86
CA VAL A 85 2.72 3.48 -6.08
C VAL A 85 1.36 3.53 -6.75
N ARG A 86 1.15 2.69 -7.77
CA ARG A 86 -0.09 2.63 -8.52
C ARG A 86 -0.57 1.19 -8.58
N LEU A 87 -1.84 1.00 -8.33
CA LEU A 87 -2.45 -0.32 -8.31
C LEU A 87 -3.65 -0.38 -9.23
N MET A 88 -3.72 -1.45 -9.99
CA MET A 88 -4.93 -1.87 -10.70
C MET A 88 -4.80 -3.37 -10.95
N ASN A 89 -5.90 -4.03 -11.19
CA ASN A 89 -5.90 -5.45 -11.49
C ASN A 89 -5.95 -5.64 -13.00
N HIS A 90 -4.82 -6.02 -13.60
CA HIS A 90 -4.73 -6.16 -15.05
C HIS A 90 -5.62 -7.28 -15.57
N ALA A 91 -5.74 -8.37 -14.84
CA ALA A 91 -6.57 -9.49 -15.27
C ALA A 91 -8.04 -9.12 -15.29
N ALA A 92 -8.49 -8.35 -14.31
CA ALA A 92 -9.88 -7.90 -14.22
C ALA A 92 -10.12 -6.62 -15.01
N LYS A 93 -9.05 -5.94 -15.42
CA LYS A 93 -9.12 -4.68 -16.16
C LYS A 93 -9.82 -3.58 -15.39
N GLY A 94 -9.47 -3.44 -14.12
CA GLY A 94 -10.06 -2.41 -13.27
C GLY A 94 -9.60 -2.54 -11.84
N ILE A 95 -10.24 -1.78 -10.98
CA ILE A 95 -9.92 -1.79 -9.56
C ILE A 95 -10.79 -2.84 -8.86
N THR A 96 -10.14 -3.70 -8.09
CA THR A 96 -10.82 -4.77 -7.36
C THR A 96 -10.47 -4.71 -5.89
N ASP A 97 -11.04 -5.60 -5.10
CA ASP A 97 -10.73 -5.69 -3.67
C ASP A 97 -9.24 -5.96 -3.40
N LYS A 98 -8.55 -6.61 -4.34
CA LYS A 98 -7.12 -6.84 -4.18
C LYS A 98 -6.34 -5.54 -4.11
N ASP A 99 -6.74 -4.56 -4.91
CA ASP A 99 -6.09 -3.27 -4.93
C ASP A 99 -6.29 -2.54 -3.61
N PHE A 100 -7.52 -2.53 -3.10
CA PHE A 100 -7.80 -1.90 -1.82
C PHE A 100 -7.09 -2.60 -0.66
N ALA A 101 -7.10 -3.94 -0.67
CA ALA A 101 -6.46 -4.70 0.41
C ALA A 101 -4.95 -4.45 0.46
N LEU A 102 -4.29 -4.46 -0.70
CA LEU A 102 -2.86 -4.19 -0.74
C LEU A 102 -2.55 -2.73 -0.41
N ALA A 103 -3.36 -1.81 -0.91
CA ALA A 103 -3.19 -0.39 -0.60
C ALA A 103 -3.26 -0.14 0.91
N LYS A 104 -4.23 -0.76 1.59
CA LYS A 104 -4.35 -0.63 3.04
C LYS A 104 -3.13 -1.16 3.77
N LYS A 105 -2.60 -2.30 3.33
CA LYS A 105 -1.44 -2.88 3.97
C LYS A 105 -0.19 -2.02 3.73
N ILE A 106 -0.03 -1.51 2.54
CA ILE A 106 1.07 -0.60 2.23
C ILE A 106 1.00 0.64 3.12
N GLU A 107 -0.18 1.26 3.21
CA GLU A 107 -0.37 2.45 4.02
C GLU A 107 -0.04 2.17 5.49
N GLU A 108 -0.54 1.05 6.00
CA GLU A 108 -0.31 0.65 7.39
C GLU A 108 1.18 0.47 7.70
N VAL A 109 1.89 -0.22 6.83
CA VAL A 109 3.29 -0.55 7.08
C VAL A 109 4.21 0.63 6.84
N VAL A 110 4.00 1.36 5.74
CA VAL A 110 4.86 2.51 5.41
C VAL A 110 4.74 3.61 6.47
N HIS A 111 3.54 3.83 6.98
CA HIS A 111 3.30 4.86 7.99
C HIS A 111 3.25 4.33 9.41
N TRP A 112 3.78 3.14 9.63
CA TRP A 112 3.83 2.59 10.98
C TRP A 112 4.77 3.44 11.86
N GLN A 113 4.22 3.93 12.95
CA GLN A 113 4.95 4.78 13.89
C GLN A 113 4.85 4.17 15.29
N PRO A 114 5.66 3.15 15.58
CA PRO A 114 5.57 2.46 16.87
C PRO A 114 5.83 3.38 18.07
N GLY A 115 6.57 4.46 17.87
CA GLY A 115 6.80 5.42 18.95
C GLY A 115 5.54 6.07 19.49
N LEU A 116 4.45 6.07 18.70
CA LEU A 116 3.17 6.63 19.13
C LEU A 116 2.29 5.62 19.84
N GLU A 117 2.72 4.36 19.94
CA GLU A 117 1.88 3.29 20.46
C GLU A 117 2.07 3.01 21.94
N GLY A 118 3.06 3.63 22.56
CA GLY A 118 3.32 3.45 23.99
C GLY A 118 4.02 2.15 24.35
N GLY A 119 4.48 1.39 23.34
CA GLY A 119 5.20 0.15 23.57
C GLY A 119 6.71 0.35 23.71
N PRO A 120 7.48 -0.74 23.62
CA PRO A 120 8.93 -0.65 23.82
C PRO A 120 9.71 -0.08 22.63
N LEU A 121 9.10 0.06 21.47
CA LEU A 121 9.79 0.57 20.29
C LEU A 121 9.70 2.09 20.26
N GLU A 122 10.86 2.74 20.12
CA GLU A 122 10.91 4.20 20.17
C GLU A 122 10.46 4.88 18.88
N GLY A 123 10.67 4.22 17.76
CA GLY A 123 10.42 4.82 16.45
C GLY A 123 11.59 5.68 15.99
N THR A 124 11.51 6.16 14.75
CA THR A 124 12.56 7.03 14.22
C THR A 124 12.46 8.42 14.84
N PRO A 125 13.61 9.08 15.08
CA PRO A 125 13.57 10.47 15.51
C PRO A 125 12.90 11.34 14.43
N THR A 126 11.90 12.11 14.84
CA THR A 126 11.15 12.92 13.89
C THR A 126 11.67 14.34 13.78
N ASP A 127 12.55 14.73 14.70
CA ASP A 127 13.14 16.07 14.73
C ASP A 127 14.48 16.14 13.99
N ASP A 128 14.97 15.03 13.47
CA ASP A 128 16.25 14.97 12.76
C ASP A 128 16.03 14.28 11.40
N ALA A 129 16.04 15.08 10.34
CA ALA A 129 15.77 14.58 9.00
C ALA A 129 16.74 13.50 8.53
N ARG A 130 17.92 13.41 9.14
CA ARG A 130 18.88 12.35 8.77
C ARG A 130 18.34 10.97 9.10
N PHE A 131 17.47 10.86 10.08
CA PHE A 131 16.95 9.57 10.54
C PHE A 131 15.46 9.37 10.22
N ALA A 132 14.71 10.47 10.08
CA ALA A 132 13.29 10.43 9.76
C ALA A 132 13.13 10.25 8.27
N TYR A 133 13.21 9.02 7.81
CA TYR A 133 13.28 8.75 6.37
C TYR A 133 11.97 8.99 5.60
N ILE A 134 10.83 9.00 6.29
CA ILE A 134 9.55 9.25 5.64
C ILE A 134 8.88 10.49 6.23
N LYS A 135 8.21 11.25 5.38
CA LYS A 135 7.41 12.39 5.82
C LYS A 135 5.97 11.95 5.97
N HIS A 136 5.49 11.97 7.21
CA HIS A 136 4.13 11.54 7.49
C HIS A 136 3.13 12.62 7.12
N ASP A 137 2.00 12.20 6.56
CA ASP A 137 0.96 13.12 6.17
C ASP A 137 0.23 13.66 7.40
N LYS A 138 -0.28 14.86 7.25
CA LYS A 138 -1.19 15.39 8.25
C LYS A 138 -2.56 14.76 8.03
N PRO A 139 -3.35 14.58 9.10
CA PRO A 139 -4.69 14.03 8.94
C PRO A 139 -5.51 14.90 7.99
N LYS A 140 -6.25 14.25 7.12
CA LYS A 140 -7.20 14.93 6.24
C LYS A 140 -8.53 15.05 6.96
N LYS A 141 -9.15 16.17 6.78
CA LYS A 141 -10.45 16.43 7.37
C LYS A 141 -11.57 16.04 6.42
#